data_64414887a67b276545b1107f7e477524
#
_entry.id   64414887a67b276545b1107f7e477524
#
_cell.length_a   1.000
_cell.length_b   1.000
_cell.length_c   1.000
_cell.angle_alpha   90.00
_cell.angle_beta   90.00
_cell.angle_gamma   90.00
#
_symmetry.space_group_name_H-M   'P 1'
#
loop_
_entity.id
_entity.type
_entity.pdbx_description
1 polymer ?
#
loop_
_entity_poly.entity_id
_entity_poly.type
_entity_poly.pdbx_seq_one_letter_code
_entity_poly.pdbx_strand_id
1 'polypeptide(L)'
;ETDYTPAVCYGALALAILPPLVRMLFLSAAPEWSVWIYRALTFLVISCPCALVISIPLSFFAGIGGASHEGVLVKGSNYLETLSQTKYVVFDKTGTMTQGVFEVAGIHHNTISQEDVLEYAALAECASSHPISKSLQRAYGKLIDRSRVTDIEEISGNGVTAKVDGKNVAAGNAKLMERLGVDYIDCHSVGTIVHVAVDGKYAGHILIC
;
A
#
# COMPACT_ATOMS: atom_id res chain seq x y z
N GLU A 1 -12.09 8.44 -32.78
CA GLU A 1 -12.96 9.50 -32.20
C GLU A 1 -12.70 10.89 -32.80
N THR A 2 -11.51 11.16 -33.32
CA THR A 2 -11.13 12.48 -33.86
C THR A 2 -11.91 12.87 -35.12
N ASP A 3 -12.39 11.92 -35.89
CA ASP A 3 -13.05 12.19 -37.19
C ASP A 3 -14.58 12.18 -37.14
N TYR A 4 -15.18 11.54 -36.14
CA TYR A 4 -16.64 11.42 -36.03
C TYR A 4 -17.33 12.75 -35.73
N THR A 5 -16.86 13.49 -34.73
CA THR A 5 -17.45 14.76 -34.30
C THR A 5 -17.44 15.82 -35.40
N PRO A 6 -16.32 16.08 -36.09
CA PRO A 6 -16.31 16.99 -37.24
C PRO A 6 -17.27 16.57 -38.36
N ALA A 7 -17.32 15.27 -38.68
CA ALA A 7 -18.21 14.74 -39.72
C ALA A 7 -19.67 14.99 -39.42
N VAL A 8 -20.11 14.76 -38.18
CA VAL A 8 -21.49 15.03 -37.72
C VAL A 8 -21.80 16.53 -37.74
N CYS A 9 -20.87 17.38 -37.30
CA CYS A 9 -21.06 18.82 -37.34
C CYS A 9 -21.17 19.38 -38.76
N TYR A 10 -20.31 18.93 -39.68
CA TYR A 10 -20.41 19.33 -41.10
C TYR A 10 -21.68 18.78 -41.77
N GLY A 11 -22.10 17.56 -41.42
CA GLY A 11 -23.36 17.00 -41.90
C GLY A 11 -24.57 17.79 -41.44
N ALA A 12 -24.62 18.20 -40.18
CA ALA A 12 -25.67 19.06 -39.64
C ALA A 12 -25.69 20.45 -40.29
N LEU A 13 -24.52 21.06 -40.49
CA LEU A 13 -24.40 22.36 -41.16
C LEU A 13 -24.88 22.26 -42.62
N ALA A 14 -24.51 21.22 -43.32
CA ALA A 14 -24.96 20.95 -44.69
C ALA A 14 -26.47 20.76 -44.71
N LEU A 15 -27.06 20.01 -43.79
CA LEU A 15 -28.50 19.81 -43.67
C LEU A 15 -29.27 21.09 -43.36
N ALA A 16 -28.70 22.01 -42.60
CA ALA A 16 -29.32 23.30 -42.30
C ALA A 16 -29.31 24.27 -43.52
N ILE A 17 -28.27 24.23 -44.32
CA ILE A 17 -28.03 25.24 -45.38
C ILE A 17 -28.42 24.75 -46.78
N LEU A 18 -28.00 23.56 -47.18
CA LEU A 18 -28.18 23.08 -48.56
C LEU A 18 -29.66 22.98 -49.00
N PRO A 19 -30.58 22.36 -48.24
CA PRO A 19 -31.95 22.21 -48.68
C PRO A 19 -32.71 23.55 -48.81
N PRO A 20 -32.59 24.51 -47.87
CA PRO A 20 -33.20 25.83 -48.07
C PRO A 20 -32.67 26.56 -49.32
N LEU A 21 -31.36 26.49 -49.57
CA LEU A 21 -30.75 27.11 -50.77
C LEU A 21 -31.23 26.44 -52.05
N VAL A 22 -31.32 25.11 -52.12
CA VAL A 22 -31.83 24.37 -53.28
C VAL A 22 -33.27 24.73 -53.54
N ARG A 23 -34.11 24.84 -52.51
CA ARG A 23 -35.52 25.26 -52.64
C ARG A 23 -35.64 26.68 -53.18
N MET A 24 -34.82 27.60 -52.72
CA MET A 24 -34.80 28.97 -53.19
C MET A 24 -34.31 29.13 -54.62
N LEU A 25 -33.23 28.43 -54.99
CA LEU A 25 -32.58 28.57 -56.31
C LEU A 25 -33.27 27.76 -57.43
N PHE A 26 -33.72 26.54 -57.15
CA PHE A 26 -34.21 25.63 -58.16
C PHE A 26 -35.73 25.46 -58.16
N LEU A 27 -36.40 25.60 -57.00
CA LEU A 27 -37.85 25.35 -56.91
C LEU A 27 -38.66 26.66 -56.76
N SER A 28 -38.00 27.83 -56.66
CA SER A 28 -38.69 29.12 -56.40
C SER A 28 -39.70 29.06 -55.24
N ALA A 29 -39.47 28.14 -54.28
CA ALA A 29 -40.33 27.90 -53.13
C ALA A 29 -39.77 28.59 -51.86
N ALA A 30 -40.66 28.81 -50.87
CA ALA A 30 -40.23 29.37 -49.63
C ALA A 30 -39.12 28.52 -48.96
N PRO A 31 -38.04 29.12 -48.48
CA PRO A 31 -36.84 28.38 -48.01
C PRO A 31 -37.06 27.61 -46.72
N GLU A 32 -38.10 27.92 -45.94
CA GLU A 32 -38.48 27.23 -44.68
C GLU A 32 -37.27 26.98 -43.71
N TRP A 33 -36.49 28.00 -43.50
CA TRP A 33 -35.26 27.94 -42.69
C TRP A 33 -35.51 27.30 -41.32
N SER A 34 -36.59 27.65 -40.64
CA SER A 34 -36.91 27.15 -39.33
C SER A 34 -37.04 25.62 -39.27
N VAL A 35 -37.66 25.05 -40.32
CA VAL A 35 -37.84 23.60 -40.42
C VAL A 35 -36.53 22.89 -40.61
N TRP A 36 -35.66 23.41 -41.48
CA TRP A 36 -34.37 22.78 -41.79
C TRP A 36 -33.36 22.97 -40.66
N ILE A 37 -33.37 24.08 -39.97
CA ILE A 37 -32.60 24.27 -38.76
C ILE A 37 -33.04 23.30 -37.66
N TYR A 38 -34.37 23.17 -37.47
CA TYR A 38 -34.87 22.19 -36.50
C TYR A 38 -34.43 20.76 -36.82
N ARG A 39 -34.49 20.36 -38.11
CA ARG A 39 -34.01 19.04 -38.57
C ARG A 39 -32.51 18.85 -38.35
N ALA A 40 -31.70 19.87 -38.61
CA ALA A 40 -30.26 19.83 -38.38
C ALA A 40 -29.94 19.69 -36.88
N LEU A 41 -30.64 20.42 -36.02
CA LEU A 41 -30.49 20.28 -34.56
C LEU A 41 -30.92 18.89 -34.08
N THR A 42 -32.04 18.39 -34.61
CA THR A 42 -32.50 17.01 -34.30
C THR A 42 -31.46 15.97 -34.72
N PHE A 43 -30.85 16.16 -35.91
CA PHE A 43 -29.78 15.29 -36.40
C PHE A 43 -28.56 15.31 -35.45
N LEU A 44 -28.15 16.49 -34.97
CA LEU A 44 -27.07 16.60 -33.99
C LEU A 44 -27.38 15.86 -32.69
N VAL A 45 -28.58 16.01 -32.16
CA VAL A 45 -28.99 15.34 -30.91
C VAL A 45 -29.02 13.82 -31.08
N ILE A 46 -29.57 13.31 -32.19
CA ILE A 46 -29.66 11.87 -32.48
C ILE A 46 -28.25 11.27 -32.74
N SER A 47 -27.38 12.05 -33.40
CA SER A 47 -26.00 11.63 -33.69
C SER A 47 -25.09 11.68 -32.47
N CYS A 48 -25.54 12.28 -31.35
CA CYS A 48 -24.79 12.27 -30.13
C CYS A 48 -24.72 10.85 -29.54
N PRO A 49 -23.54 10.27 -29.31
CA PRO A 49 -23.43 8.93 -28.71
C PRO A 49 -23.66 8.98 -27.19
N CYS A 50 -24.80 9.57 -26.77
CA CYS A 50 -25.11 9.82 -25.35
C CYS A 50 -25.08 8.54 -24.52
N ALA A 51 -25.52 7.41 -25.08
CA ALA A 51 -25.42 6.11 -24.41
C ALA A 51 -23.95 5.73 -24.12
N LEU A 52 -23.04 6.00 -25.07
CA LEU A 52 -21.60 5.73 -24.90
C LEU A 52 -20.98 6.67 -23.87
N VAL A 53 -21.35 7.96 -23.92
CA VAL A 53 -20.83 8.99 -22.99
C VAL A 53 -21.22 8.69 -21.53
N ILE A 54 -22.40 8.09 -21.30
CA ILE A 54 -22.86 7.73 -19.96
C ILE A 54 -22.33 6.34 -19.57
N SER A 55 -22.28 5.38 -20.49
CA SER A 55 -21.92 4.00 -20.17
C SER A 55 -20.45 3.83 -19.80
N ILE A 56 -19.55 4.61 -20.40
CA ILE A 56 -18.11 4.54 -20.10
C ILE A 56 -17.82 4.92 -18.64
N PRO A 57 -18.19 6.11 -18.14
CA PRO A 57 -17.98 6.44 -16.72
C PRO A 57 -18.67 5.46 -15.78
N LEU A 58 -19.89 5.02 -16.11
CA LEU A 58 -20.64 4.07 -15.29
C LEU A 58 -19.90 2.73 -15.17
N SER A 59 -19.31 2.24 -16.25
CA SER A 59 -18.50 1.02 -16.26
C SER A 59 -17.24 1.15 -15.38
N PHE A 60 -16.57 2.30 -15.43
CA PHE A 60 -15.43 2.57 -14.54
C PHE A 60 -15.85 2.64 -13.07
N PHE A 61 -16.97 3.30 -12.76
CA PHE A 61 -17.49 3.35 -11.38
C PHE A 61 -17.86 1.95 -10.87
N ALA A 62 -18.51 1.15 -11.71
CA ALA A 62 -18.82 -0.24 -11.35
C ALA A 62 -17.55 -1.08 -11.14
N GLY A 63 -16.53 -0.91 -12.00
CA GLY A 63 -15.25 -1.59 -11.86
C GLY A 63 -14.48 -1.19 -10.59
N ILE A 64 -14.42 0.11 -10.28
CA ILE A 64 -13.79 0.62 -9.06
C ILE A 64 -14.55 0.14 -7.82
N GLY A 65 -15.88 0.17 -7.86
CA GLY A 65 -16.73 -0.33 -6.77
C GLY A 65 -16.54 -1.82 -6.52
N GLY A 66 -16.50 -2.62 -7.58
CA GLY A 66 -16.21 -4.05 -7.50
C GLY A 66 -14.84 -4.35 -6.92
N ALA A 67 -13.79 -3.64 -7.38
CA ALA A 67 -12.44 -3.77 -6.85
C ALA A 67 -12.38 -3.40 -5.35
N SER A 68 -13.07 -2.34 -4.94
CA SER A 68 -13.15 -1.91 -3.55
C SER A 68 -13.84 -2.94 -2.66
N HIS A 69 -14.87 -3.62 -3.16
CA HIS A 69 -15.54 -4.72 -2.45
C HIS A 69 -14.58 -5.89 -2.14
N GLU A 70 -13.65 -6.17 -3.06
CA GLU A 70 -12.59 -7.18 -2.89
C GLU A 70 -11.36 -6.64 -2.09
N GLY A 71 -11.46 -5.46 -1.49
CA GLY A 71 -10.39 -4.85 -0.70
C GLY A 71 -9.29 -4.18 -1.53
N VAL A 72 -9.48 -4.01 -2.83
CA VAL A 72 -8.51 -3.37 -3.74
C VAL A 72 -8.86 -1.90 -3.94
N LEU A 73 -8.01 -1.00 -3.46
CA LEU A 73 -8.18 0.44 -3.62
C LEU A 73 -7.64 0.92 -4.97
N VAL A 74 -8.54 1.20 -5.91
CA VAL A 74 -8.19 1.79 -7.21
C VAL A 74 -8.36 3.31 -7.14
N LYS A 75 -7.27 4.06 -7.35
CA LYS A 75 -7.24 5.52 -7.17
C LYS A 75 -7.81 6.33 -8.35
N GLY A 76 -8.27 5.67 -9.40
CA GLY A 76 -8.89 6.33 -10.56
C GLY A 76 -9.05 5.41 -11.76
N SER A 77 -9.88 5.82 -12.73
CA SER A 77 -10.17 5.03 -13.94
C SER A 77 -8.95 4.75 -14.82
N ASN A 78 -8.02 5.70 -14.91
CA ASN A 78 -6.75 5.55 -15.63
C ASN A 78 -5.89 4.40 -15.11
N TYR A 79 -5.97 4.08 -13.81
CA TYR A 79 -5.26 2.93 -13.23
C TYR A 79 -5.89 1.61 -13.64
N LEU A 80 -7.24 1.53 -13.75
CA LEU A 80 -7.90 0.33 -14.28
C LEU A 80 -7.52 0.08 -15.74
N GLU A 81 -7.46 1.13 -16.54
CA GLU A 81 -7.05 1.03 -17.93
C GLU A 81 -5.59 0.56 -18.07
N THR A 82 -4.68 1.17 -17.29
CA THR A 82 -3.27 0.76 -17.24
C THR A 82 -3.14 -0.69 -16.77
N LEU A 83 -3.92 -1.10 -15.76
CA LEU A 83 -3.90 -2.47 -15.25
C LEU A 83 -4.32 -3.48 -16.31
N SER A 84 -5.30 -3.14 -17.17
CA SER A 84 -5.74 -4.02 -18.27
C SER A 84 -4.63 -4.30 -19.30
N GLN A 85 -3.63 -3.43 -19.41
CA GLN A 85 -2.49 -3.54 -20.33
C GLN A 85 -1.25 -4.15 -19.66
N THR A 86 -1.33 -4.47 -18.38
CA THR A 86 -0.19 -5.00 -17.59
C THR A 86 0.20 -6.38 -18.09
N LYS A 87 1.47 -6.55 -18.45
CA LYS A 87 2.06 -7.82 -18.90
C LYS A 87 2.86 -8.54 -17.82
N TYR A 88 3.39 -7.78 -16.86
CA TYR A 88 4.21 -8.30 -15.78
C TYR A 88 3.73 -7.72 -14.45
N VAL A 89 3.63 -8.56 -13.44
CA VAL A 89 3.32 -8.15 -12.07
C VAL A 89 4.48 -8.57 -11.18
N VAL A 90 5.06 -7.62 -10.48
CA VAL A 90 6.14 -7.85 -9.53
C VAL A 90 5.60 -7.64 -8.12
N PHE A 91 5.66 -8.68 -7.31
CA PHE A 91 5.24 -8.62 -5.91
C PHE A 91 6.45 -8.43 -5.00
N ASP A 92 6.36 -7.47 -4.09
CA ASP A 92 7.28 -7.44 -2.97
C ASP A 92 6.98 -8.61 -2.02
N LYS A 93 8.02 -9.19 -1.42
CA LYS A 93 7.86 -10.31 -0.50
C LYS A 93 7.31 -9.85 0.85
N THR A 94 8.00 -8.87 1.47
CA THR A 94 7.76 -8.53 2.87
C THR A 94 6.63 -7.51 3.03
N GLY A 95 5.59 -7.90 3.77
CA GLY A 95 4.42 -7.05 3.98
C GLY A 95 3.40 -7.04 2.82
N THR A 96 3.72 -7.73 1.71
CA THR A 96 2.81 -7.91 0.56
C THR A 96 2.38 -9.37 0.43
N MET A 97 3.34 -10.29 0.25
CA MET A 97 3.07 -11.73 0.19
C MET A 97 3.10 -12.39 1.57
N THR A 98 3.74 -11.76 2.55
CA THR A 98 3.78 -12.19 3.95
C THR A 98 3.12 -11.13 4.82
N GLN A 99 2.53 -11.56 5.92
CA GLN A 99 1.89 -10.62 6.86
C GLN A 99 2.90 -9.72 7.58
N GLY A 100 4.21 -9.99 7.43
CA GLY A 100 5.27 -9.24 8.12
C GLY A 100 5.13 -9.29 9.66
N VAL A 101 4.40 -10.27 10.16
CA VAL A 101 4.23 -10.51 11.58
C VAL A 101 5.33 -11.45 12.01
N PHE A 102 6.17 -10.98 12.88
CA PHE A 102 7.14 -11.78 13.59
C PHE A 102 6.55 -12.17 14.93
N GLU A 103 6.68 -13.42 15.29
CA GLU A 103 6.21 -13.94 16.60
C GLU A 103 7.36 -14.55 17.37
N VAL A 104 7.35 -14.42 18.68
CA VAL A 104 8.29 -15.09 19.56
C VAL A 104 7.94 -16.57 19.58
N ALA A 105 8.78 -17.39 18.96
CA ALA A 105 8.59 -18.85 18.89
C ALA A 105 9.08 -19.56 20.14
N GLY A 106 10.09 -19.01 20.85
CA GLY A 106 10.62 -19.59 22.06
C GLY A 106 11.76 -18.77 22.65
N ILE A 107 12.09 -19.09 23.91
CA ILE A 107 13.22 -18.53 24.63
C ILE A 107 14.07 -19.71 25.12
N HIS A 108 15.35 -19.69 24.76
CA HIS A 108 16.24 -20.83 24.99
C HIS A 108 17.52 -20.41 25.66
N HIS A 109 18.20 -21.39 26.31
CA HIS A 109 19.50 -21.22 26.96
C HIS A 109 19.53 -20.03 27.95
N ASN A 110 18.43 -19.81 28.65
CA ASN A 110 18.27 -18.72 29.59
C ASN A 110 18.96 -19.07 30.93
N THR A 111 19.74 -18.11 31.43
CA THR A 111 20.36 -18.17 32.78
C THR A 111 19.49 -17.52 33.84
N ILE A 112 18.50 -16.76 33.41
CA ILE A 112 17.46 -16.15 34.23
C ILE A 112 16.08 -16.64 33.76
N SER A 113 14.99 -16.23 34.40
CA SER A 113 13.66 -16.67 33.98
C SER A 113 13.36 -16.23 32.53
N GLN A 114 12.59 -17.04 31.81
CA GLN A 114 12.18 -16.67 30.43
C GLN A 114 11.40 -15.35 30.39
N GLU A 115 10.60 -15.11 31.42
CA GLU A 115 9.84 -13.85 31.56
C GLU A 115 10.77 -12.65 31.70
N ASP A 116 11.85 -12.78 32.51
CA ASP A 116 12.84 -11.71 32.69
C ASP A 116 13.63 -11.45 31.40
N VAL A 117 14.03 -12.51 30.66
CA VAL A 117 14.72 -12.34 29.37
C VAL A 117 13.84 -11.57 28.39
N LEU A 118 12.55 -11.92 28.29
CA LEU A 118 11.60 -11.23 27.43
C LEU A 118 11.34 -9.78 27.90
N GLU A 119 11.20 -9.56 29.20
CA GLU A 119 11.01 -8.23 29.79
C GLU A 119 12.19 -7.31 29.47
N TYR A 120 13.41 -7.74 29.74
CA TYR A 120 14.61 -6.94 29.45
C TYR A 120 14.74 -6.65 27.95
N ALA A 121 14.49 -7.64 27.08
CA ALA A 121 14.52 -7.42 25.63
C ALA A 121 13.44 -6.42 25.19
N ALA A 122 12.21 -6.58 25.64
CA ALA A 122 11.09 -5.70 25.27
C ALA A 122 11.29 -4.27 25.78
N LEU A 123 11.84 -4.10 26.97
CA LEU A 123 12.17 -2.78 27.54
C LEU A 123 13.34 -2.14 26.80
N ALA A 124 14.43 -2.86 26.53
CA ALA A 124 15.57 -2.32 25.78
C ALA A 124 15.17 -1.84 24.38
N GLU A 125 14.30 -2.59 23.73
CA GLU A 125 13.79 -2.31 22.36
C GLU A 125 12.56 -1.38 22.33
N CYS A 126 12.22 -0.74 23.46
CA CYS A 126 10.98 0.05 23.59
C CYS A 126 10.92 1.30 22.71
N ALA A 127 12.06 1.82 22.28
CA ALA A 127 12.17 3.00 21.43
C ALA A 127 12.27 2.65 19.94
N SER A 128 12.58 1.40 19.60
CA SER A 128 12.76 0.95 18.22
C SER A 128 11.42 0.71 17.53
N SER A 129 11.31 1.13 16.27
CA SER A 129 10.15 0.87 15.42
C SER A 129 10.29 -0.41 14.57
N HIS A 130 11.40 -1.14 14.74
CA HIS A 130 11.70 -2.34 13.97
C HIS A 130 10.63 -3.43 14.19
N PRO A 131 10.25 -4.21 13.17
CA PRO A 131 9.24 -5.28 13.31
C PRO A 131 9.57 -6.29 14.42
N ILE A 132 10.84 -6.64 14.60
CA ILE A 132 11.32 -7.53 15.68
C ILE A 132 11.03 -6.90 17.04
N SER A 133 11.35 -5.63 17.23
CA SER A 133 11.10 -4.92 18.49
C SER A 133 9.63 -4.89 18.86
N LYS A 134 8.76 -4.68 17.85
CA LYS A 134 7.31 -4.75 18.03
C LYS A 134 6.82 -6.16 18.40
N SER A 135 7.47 -7.20 17.88
CA SER A 135 7.11 -8.58 18.24
C SER A 135 7.49 -8.90 19.69
N LEU A 136 8.66 -8.46 20.14
CA LEU A 136 9.10 -8.60 21.54
C LEU A 136 8.14 -7.87 22.49
N GLN A 137 7.78 -6.62 22.18
CA GLN A 137 6.84 -5.84 22.96
C GLN A 137 5.45 -6.48 23.01
N ARG A 138 4.99 -7.03 21.89
CA ARG A 138 3.70 -7.75 21.82
C ARG A 138 3.73 -9.04 22.65
N ALA A 139 4.82 -9.81 22.55
CA ALA A 139 4.98 -11.04 23.32
C ALA A 139 5.05 -10.78 24.82
N TYR A 140 5.68 -9.69 25.24
CA TYR A 140 5.71 -9.26 26.64
C TYR A 140 4.31 -8.96 27.19
N GLY A 141 3.40 -8.41 26.37
CA GLY A 141 1.97 -8.28 26.66
C GLY A 141 1.60 -7.34 27.82
N LYS A 142 2.58 -6.72 28.47
CA LYS A 142 2.37 -5.75 29.56
C LYS A 142 2.67 -4.34 29.05
N LEU A 143 2.17 -3.33 29.76
CA LEU A 143 2.52 -1.93 29.47
C LEU A 143 4.01 -1.71 29.68
N ILE A 144 4.65 -1.15 28.65
CA ILE A 144 6.06 -0.80 28.72
C ILE A 144 6.20 0.53 29.46
N ASP A 145 6.75 0.46 30.65
CA ASP A 145 7.10 1.65 31.42
C ASP A 145 8.46 2.19 30.96
N ARG A 146 8.43 3.19 30.12
CA ARG A 146 9.62 3.84 29.60
C ARG A 146 10.45 4.57 30.64
N SER A 147 9.89 4.86 31.83
CA SER A 147 10.62 5.50 32.92
C SER A 147 11.70 4.58 33.53
N ARG A 148 11.55 3.27 33.35
CA ARG A 148 12.51 2.25 33.78
C ARG A 148 13.74 2.13 32.86
N VAL A 149 13.68 2.80 31.67
CA VAL A 149 14.72 2.64 30.64
C VAL A 149 15.41 3.96 30.39
N THR A 150 16.73 3.93 30.47
CA THR A 150 17.61 5.07 30.20
C THR A 150 18.75 4.65 29.29
N ASP A 151 19.50 5.63 28.75
CA ASP A 151 20.71 5.42 27.96
C ASP A 151 20.51 4.43 26.78
N ILE A 152 19.40 4.59 26.04
CA ILE A 152 19.10 3.75 24.88
C ILE A 152 20.02 4.14 23.73
N GLU A 153 20.80 3.18 23.23
CA GLU A 153 21.67 3.35 22.07
C GLU A 153 21.37 2.25 21.05
N GLU A 154 20.90 2.64 19.87
CA GLU A 154 20.68 1.72 18.76
C GLU A 154 21.98 1.58 17.94
N ILE A 155 22.48 0.36 17.84
CA ILE A 155 23.68 0.01 17.08
C ILE A 155 23.21 -0.58 15.74
N SER A 156 23.27 0.23 14.69
CA SER A 156 22.75 -0.12 13.38
C SER A 156 23.24 -1.49 12.89
N GLY A 157 22.30 -2.36 12.53
CA GLY A 157 22.57 -3.72 12.05
C GLY A 157 23.02 -4.72 13.11
N ASN A 158 23.10 -4.33 14.39
CA ASN A 158 23.54 -5.22 15.46
C ASN A 158 22.49 -5.39 16.56
N GLY A 159 21.80 -4.35 16.99
CA GLY A 159 20.80 -4.38 18.04
C GLY A 159 20.80 -3.11 18.89
N VAL A 160 20.32 -3.21 20.11
CA VAL A 160 20.14 -2.09 21.03
C VAL A 160 20.83 -2.39 22.37
N THR A 161 21.42 -1.35 22.95
CA THR A 161 21.86 -1.34 24.36
C THR A 161 21.07 -0.30 25.12
N ALA A 162 20.69 -0.60 26.35
CA ALA A 162 19.96 0.31 27.23
C ALA A 162 20.23 0.00 28.70
N LYS A 163 19.92 0.95 29.56
CA LYS A 163 19.83 0.68 31.00
C LYS A 163 18.40 0.45 31.42
N VAL A 164 18.11 -0.71 31.94
CA VAL A 164 16.78 -1.11 32.45
C VAL A 164 16.90 -1.34 33.94
N ASP A 165 16.16 -0.58 34.73
CA ASP A 165 16.23 -0.60 36.23
C ASP A 165 17.68 -0.51 36.77
N GLY A 166 18.50 0.30 36.11
CA GLY A 166 19.92 0.50 36.48
C GLY A 166 20.88 -0.58 36.00
N LYS A 167 20.40 -1.67 35.34
CA LYS A 167 21.23 -2.72 34.74
C LYS A 167 21.49 -2.46 33.27
N ASN A 168 22.69 -2.74 32.82
CA ASN A 168 23.03 -2.64 31.40
C ASN A 168 22.48 -3.84 30.67
N VAL A 169 21.56 -3.60 29.76
CA VAL A 169 20.91 -4.63 28.93
C VAL A 169 21.33 -4.45 27.48
N ALA A 170 21.69 -5.53 26.82
CA ALA A 170 21.93 -5.57 25.39
C ALA A 170 21.02 -6.61 24.74
N ALA A 171 20.32 -6.23 23.68
CA ALA A 171 19.48 -7.10 22.88
C ALA A 171 19.87 -6.97 21.41
N GLY A 172 20.22 -8.08 20.74
CA GLY A 172 20.64 -8.02 19.35
C GLY A 172 21.19 -9.33 18.81
N ASN A 173 21.89 -9.23 17.68
CA ASN A 173 22.48 -10.41 17.03
C ASN A 173 23.81 -10.84 17.67
N ALA A 174 24.38 -11.96 17.19
CA ALA A 174 25.66 -12.48 17.66
C ALA A 174 26.80 -11.44 17.60
N LYS A 175 26.83 -10.59 16.55
CA LYS A 175 27.84 -9.54 16.39
C LYS A 175 27.82 -8.52 17.54
N LEU A 176 26.64 -8.22 18.08
CA LEU A 176 26.53 -7.36 19.26
C LEU A 176 27.16 -8.01 20.48
N MET A 177 26.92 -9.31 20.68
CA MET A 177 27.50 -10.05 21.80
C MET A 177 29.06 -10.09 21.72
N GLU A 178 29.58 -10.39 20.52
CA GLU A 178 31.05 -10.36 20.25
C GLU A 178 31.65 -8.97 20.54
N ARG A 179 30.96 -7.92 20.07
CA ARG A 179 31.44 -6.52 20.31
C ARG A 179 31.47 -6.16 21.76
N LEU A 180 30.56 -6.69 22.57
CA LEU A 180 30.50 -6.44 24.02
C LEU A 180 31.36 -7.43 24.84
N GLY A 181 31.99 -8.40 24.16
CA GLY A 181 32.82 -9.41 24.83
C GLY A 181 31.98 -10.38 25.69
N VAL A 182 30.74 -10.62 25.32
CA VAL A 182 29.81 -11.53 26.00
C VAL A 182 29.87 -12.90 25.32
N ASP A 183 30.23 -13.92 26.06
CA ASP A 183 30.14 -15.31 25.56
C ASP A 183 28.66 -15.70 25.38
N TYR A 184 28.25 -16.01 24.17
CA TYR A 184 26.88 -16.40 23.83
C TYR A 184 26.82 -17.85 23.36
N ILE A 185 25.63 -18.42 23.44
CA ILE A 185 25.37 -19.79 22.93
C ILE A 185 24.77 -19.67 21.56
N ASP A 186 25.44 -20.29 20.59
CA ASP A 186 24.95 -20.33 19.21
C ASP A 186 23.69 -21.22 19.09
N CYS A 187 22.76 -20.80 18.26
CA CYS A 187 21.49 -21.51 18.05
C CYS A 187 21.30 -21.76 16.55
N HIS A 188 21.07 -23.03 16.21
CA HIS A 188 20.88 -23.45 14.83
C HIS A 188 19.39 -23.55 14.41
N SER A 189 18.48 -23.01 15.21
CA SER A 189 17.05 -23.00 14.89
C SER A 189 16.76 -22.08 13.71
N VAL A 190 15.77 -22.46 12.91
CA VAL A 190 15.31 -21.63 11.76
C VAL A 190 14.52 -20.44 12.30
N GLY A 191 15.01 -19.24 12.07
CA GLY A 191 14.39 -18.00 12.50
C GLY A 191 15.42 -16.91 12.78
N THR A 192 14.94 -15.77 13.26
CA THR A 192 15.79 -14.67 13.71
C THR A 192 16.07 -14.84 15.21
N ILE A 193 17.35 -14.84 15.58
CA ILE A 193 17.77 -15.01 16.96
C ILE A 193 18.12 -13.63 17.53
N VAL A 194 17.52 -13.30 18.66
CA VAL A 194 17.85 -12.12 19.45
C VAL A 194 18.51 -12.56 20.75
N HIS A 195 19.81 -12.37 20.86
CA HIS A 195 20.57 -12.62 22.08
C HIS A 195 20.34 -11.50 23.08
N VAL A 196 20.25 -11.84 24.34
CA VAL A 196 20.06 -10.91 25.45
C VAL A 196 21.19 -11.08 26.45
N ALA A 197 21.81 -9.96 26.82
CA ALA A 197 22.81 -9.90 27.88
C ALA A 197 22.41 -8.86 28.91
N VAL A 198 22.67 -9.14 30.19
CA VAL A 198 22.41 -8.28 31.33
C VAL A 198 23.70 -8.14 32.15
N ASP A 199 24.14 -6.89 32.38
CA ASP A 199 25.36 -6.55 33.09
C ASP A 199 26.62 -7.32 32.59
N GLY A 200 26.71 -7.44 31.24
CA GLY A 200 27.84 -8.11 30.59
C GLY A 200 27.81 -9.65 30.68
N LYS A 201 26.73 -10.24 31.18
CA LYS A 201 26.53 -11.68 31.25
C LYS A 201 25.42 -12.11 30.29
N TYR A 202 25.62 -13.22 29.62
CA TYR A 202 24.60 -13.79 28.75
C TYR A 202 23.38 -14.21 29.55
N ALA A 203 22.21 -13.70 29.15
CA ALA A 203 20.94 -13.99 29.82
C ALA A 203 20.12 -15.07 29.09
N GLY A 204 20.29 -15.19 27.79
CA GLY A 204 19.58 -16.14 26.93
C GLY A 204 19.36 -15.61 25.53
N HIS A 205 18.61 -16.34 24.71
CA HIS A 205 18.18 -15.84 23.40
C HIS A 205 16.71 -16.10 23.14
N ILE A 206 16.14 -15.24 22.31
CA ILE A 206 14.75 -15.27 21.88
C ILE A 206 14.72 -15.64 20.41
N LEU A 207 14.00 -16.71 20.07
CA LEU A 207 13.76 -17.14 18.69
C LEU A 207 12.52 -16.46 18.16
N ILE A 208 12.65 -15.82 17.03
CA ILE A 208 11.57 -15.10 16.33
C ILE A 208 11.40 -15.72 14.94
N CYS A 209 10.17 -16.12 14.63
CA CYS A 209 9.78 -16.73 13.35
C CYS A 209 8.75 -15.88 12.60
#